data_ffe61eb58a348613e1ce06523caae685
#
_entry.id   ffe61eb58a348613e1ce06523caae685
#
_cell.length_a   1.000
_cell.length_b   1.000
_cell.length_c   1.000
_cell.angle_alpha   90.00
_cell.angle_beta   90.00
_cell.angle_gamma   90.00
#
_symmetry.space_group_name_H-M   'P 1'
#
loop_
_entity.id
_entity.type
_entity.pdbx_description
1 polymer ?
#
loop_
_entity_poly.entity_id
_entity_poly.type
_entity_poly.pdbx_seq_one_letter_code
_entity_poly.pdbx_strand_id
1 'polypeptide(L)'
;MTTNYSAQEITVLKDLEPVQIRPGMYTDTTRPNHLAQEVIDNSVDEALAGFATKVEVILHADQSLEVIDNGRGMPVDIHPTEGVSGVEVILTKLHAGGKFSNKNYEFAGGLHGVGISVVNALSERVDIQVKRNGEVYKIAFENGVKVEELEVIGTCGRRTTGTTVNFKPNPKYFDSKNFSVSRLRHLLRAKAVLCSGLEIKFVDKVNNTEDVWCYQDGLSDYLTEAVNGFETLPEKPFVGEFKGSTEAVSWALLWLPEGGELIAESYVNLIPTVQGGTHVNGLRQGLLNAMTEYCEFRNKLPRGVKLTADDIWDRCAYILSLKMQDAQFAGQTKERLSSRQSAVFVAGVLKDAFSLWLNQNVQDADRLAEMAISSAQRRLNAAKKVVRKKLVSGPALPGKLADCASQNLEKTELFLVEGDSAGGSAKQARDREYQAILPLRGKILNTWEVASDQVLGSTEIHDIAVALGIDPDNEDLSQLRYGKVCILADADSDGLHIATLLCALFLRHFPKLVQDGHVYVAMPPLYRIDLGKEVFYALDENEKEAILERLKGKKGTLNVQRFKGLGEMDPSQLRETTMDPNTRRLVQLTYELGEDQGAETLELMDMLLAKKRAEDRKNWLQTNGDQVDLAV
;
A
#
# COMPACT_ATOMS: atom_id res chain seq x y z
N MET A 1 -46.35 8.58 -9.18
CA MET A 1 -45.93 9.75 -9.94
C MET A 1 -44.89 9.25 -10.96
N THR A 2 -45.27 9.22 -12.24
CA THR A 2 -44.35 8.91 -13.33
C THR A 2 -43.43 10.12 -13.51
N THR A 3 -42.21 10.05 -13.02
CA THR A 3 -41.18 11.03 -13.32
C THR A 3 -40.85 10.91 -14.81
N ASN A 4 -41.26 11.89 -15.61
CA ASN A 4 -40.88 12.02 -17.01
C ASN A 4 -39.38 12.36 -17.05
N TYR A 5 -38.51 11.35 -17.11
CA TYR A 5 -37.10 11.54 -17.36
C TYR A 5 -36.92 12.03 -18.80
N SER A 6 -36.53 13.27 -18.96
CA SER A 6 -36.34 13.92 -20.27
C SER A 6 -34.90 14.35 -20.47
N ALA A 7 -34.51 14.64 -21.71
CA ALA A 7 -33.17 15.14 -22.05
C ALA A 7 -32.82 16.45 -21.31
N GLN A 8 -33.81 17.21 -20.83
CA GLN A 8 -33.60 18.44 -20.04
C GLN A 8 -33.04 18.15 -18.63
N GLU A 9 -33.18 16.92 -18.13
CA GLU A 9 -32.63 16.52 -16.83
C GLU A 9 -31.20 15.99 -16.91
N ILE A 10 -30.64 15.89 -18.15
CA ILE A 10 -29.26 15.48 -18.36
C ILE A 10 -28.35 16.68 -18.14
N THR A 11 -27.55 16.64 -17.07
CA THR A 11 -26.53 17.64 -16.79
C THR A 11 -25.24 17.30 -17.50
N VAL A 12 -24.70 18.23 -18.31
CA VAL A 12 -23.39 18.10 -18.95
C VAL A 12 -22.39 18.92 -18.15
N LEU A 13 -21.41 18.26 -17.57
CA LEU A 13 -20.33 18.91 -16.80
C LEU A 13 -19.25 19.39 -17.75
N LYS A 14 -18.65 20.55 -17.44
CA LYS A 14 -17.62 21.20 -18.28
C LYS A 14 -16.31 21.36 -17.51
N ASP A 15 -15.22 21.44 -18.27
CA ASP A 15 -13.87 21.72 -17.78
C ASP A 15 -13.48 20.88 -16.54
N LEU A 16 -13.33 21.47 -15.36
CA LEU A 16 -12.92 20.80 -14.13
C LEU A 16 -14.10 20.35 -13.23
N GLU A 17 -15.34 20.67 -13.57
CA GLU A 17 -16.53 20.28 -12.78
C GLU A 17 -16.63 18.75 -12.57
N PRO A 18 -16.34 17.88 -13.58
CA PRO A 18 -16.38 16.42 -13.37
C PRO A 18 -15.46 15.95 -12.25
N VAL A 19 -14.28 16.56 -12.13
CA VAL A 19 -13.29 16.24 -11.10
C VAL A 19 -13.79 16.64 -9.72
N GLN A 20 -14.36 17.85 -9.61
CA GLN A 20 -14.85 18.39 -8.34
C GLN A 20 -16.10 17.65 -7.82
N ILE A 21 -16.94 17.17 -8.74
CA ILE A 21 -18.17 16.43 -8.38
C ILE A 21 -17.86 14.98 -8.02
N ARG A 22 -16.90 14.34 -8.73
CA ARG A 22 -16.54 12.93 -8.53
C ARG A 22 -15.02 12.73 -8.43
N PRO A 23 -14.37 13.28 -7.37
CA PRO A 23 -12.91 13.23 -7.24
C PRO A 23 -12.35 11.81 -7.21
N GLY A 24 -13.06 10.85 -6.63
CA GLY A 24 -12.65 9.45 -6.58
C GLY A 24 -12.52 8.74 -7.93
N MET A 25 -13.01 9.34 -9.03
CA MET A 25 -12.76 8.83 -10.39
C MET A 25 -11.37 9.22 -10.91
N TYR A 26 -10.74 10.25 -10.32
CA TYR A 26 -9.51 10.87 -10.81
C TYR A 26 -8.33 10.73 -9.85
N THR A 27 -8.59 10.56 -8.56
CA THR A 27 -7.55 10.50 -7.53
C THR A 27 -7.99 9.64 -6.35
N ASP A 28 -7.01 9.19 -5.54
CA ASP A 28 -7.27 8.65 -4.21
C ASP A 28 -7.72 9.79 -3.29
N THR A 29 -8.91 9.66 -2.70
CA THR A 29 -9.51 10.66 -1.82
C THR A 29 -9.24 10.43 -0.34
N THR A 30 -8.51 9.39 0.03
CA THR A 30 -8.16 9.13 1.44
C THR A 30 -7.19 10.19 1.97
N ARG A 31 -6.20 10.58 1.16
CA ARG A 31 -5.21 11.63 1.47
C ARG A 31 -4.75 12.33 0.20
N PRO A 32 -4.23 13.57 0.31
CA PRO A 32 -3.77 14.33 -0.86
C PRO A 32 -2.45 13.82 -1.48
N ASN A 33 -1.89 12.71 -0.99
CA ASN A 33 -0.62 12.16 -1.47
C ASN A 33 -0.60 11.88 -2.98
N HIS A 34 -1.72 11.46 -3.57
CA HIS A 34 -1.80 11.22 -5.01
C HIS A 34 -1.70 12.53 -5.82
N LEU A 35 -2.22 13.66 -5.31
CA LEU A 35 -2.00 14.97 -5.94
C LEU A 35 -0.50 15.34 -5.95
N ALA A 36 0.18 15.09 -4.82
CA ALA A 36 1.63 15.30 -4.74
C ALA A 36 2.37 14.43 -5.78
N GLN A 37 1.97 13.17 -5.91
CA GLN A 37 2.56 12.25 -6.89
C GLN A 37 2.42 12.77 -8.31
N GLU A 38 1.25 13.28 -8.72
CA GLU A 38 1.04 13.82 -10.08
C GLU A 38 1.94 15.02 -10.38
N VAL A 39 2.18 15.90 -9.41
CA VAL A 39 3.10 17.04 -9.58
C VAL A 39 4.56 16.58 -9.63
N ILE A 40 4.96 15.68 -8.72
CA ILE A 40 6.31 15.11 -8.67
C ILE A 40 6.60 14.33 -9.96
N ASP A 41 5.65 13.53 -10.45
CA ASP A 41 5.80 12.75 -11.68
C ASP A 41 6.04 13.64 -12.90
N ASN A 42 5.44 14.83 -12.96
CA ASN A 42 5.70 15.78 -14.04
C ASN A 42 7.16 16.29 -14.02
N SER A 43 7.70 16.61 -12.85
CA SER A 43 9.09 17.03 -12.69
C SER A 43 10.08 15.89 -12.97
N VAL A 44 9.73 14.67 -12.57
CA VAL A 44 10.55 13.47 -12.83
C VAL A 44 10.49 13.04 -14.30
N ASP A 45 9.38 13.26 -15.01
CA ASP A 45 9.29 13.06 -16.47
C ASP A 45 10.27 13.97 -17.23
N GLU A 46 10.53 15.19 -16.76
CA GLU A 46 11.59 16.06 -17.31
C GLU A 46 12.98 15.46 -17.08
N ALA A 47 13.21 14.79 -15.94
CA ALA A 47 14.46 14.10 -15.69
C ALA A 47 14.61 12.84 -16.56
N LEU A 48 13.54 12.07 -16.72
CA LEU A 48 13.50 10.90 -17.60
C LEU A 48 13.76 11.26 -19.05
N ALA A 49 13.32 12.44 -19.47
CA ALA A 49 13.59 13.00 -20.80
C ALA A 49 15.00 13.64 -20.91
N GLY A 50 15.79 13.65 -19.84
CA GLY A 50 17.17 14.16 -19.82
C GLY A 50 17.29 15.68 -19.65
N PHE A 51 16.22 16.39 -19.27
CA PHE A 51 16.22 17.85 -19.16
C PHE A 51 16.35 18.34 -17.72
N ALA A 52 15.88 17.57 -16.71
CA ALA A 52 16.05 17.90 -15.31
C ALA A 52 17.12 17.02 -14.65
N THR A 53 17.87 17.59 -13.72
CA THR A 53 18.86 16.89 -12.89
C THR A 53 18.61 17.07 -11.40
N LYS A 54 17.64 17.93 -11.04
CA LYS A 54 17.29 18.23 -9.66
C LYS A 54 15.80 18.47 -9.51
N VAL A 55 15.23 17.86 -8.47
CA VAL A 55 13.85 18.09 -8.01
C VAL A 55 13.89 18.37 -6.51
N GLU A 56 13.28 19.47 -6.07
CA GLU A 56 13.13 19.80 -4.67
C GLU A 56 11.64 19.80 -4.31
N VAL A 57 11.28 19.13 -3.22
CA VAL A 57 9.91 19.02 -2.71
C VAL A 57 9.88 19.57 -1.29
N ILE A 58 8.99 20.52 -1.02
CA ILE A 58 8.88 21.20 0.26
C ILE A 58 7.46 21.02 0.79
N LEU A 59 7.29 20.32 1.90
CA LEU A 59 6.04 20.26 2.64
C LEU A 59 6.02 21.37 3.68
N HIS A 60 5.12 22.34 3.49
CA HIS A 60 4.97 23.49 4.39
C HIS A 60 4.12 23.14 5.62
N ALA A 61 4.26 23.94 6.69
CA ALA A 61 3.53 23.74 7.94
C ALA A 61 1.99 23.86 7.79
N ASP A 62 1.54 24.62 6.80
CA ASP A 62 0.11 24.80 6.48
C ASP A 62 -0.46 23.70 5.56
N GLN A 63 0.30 22.62 5.36
CA GLN A 63 -0.02 21.50 4.46
C GLN A 63 -0.12 21.91 2.98
N SER A 64 0.51 23.01 2.55
CA SER A 64 0.81 23.22 1.13
C SER A 64 2.07 22.44 0.74
N LEU A 65 2.14 21.99 -0.50
CA LEU A 65 3.30 21.29 -1.07
C LEU A 65 3.84 22.05 -2.26
N GLU A 66 5.15 22.30 -2.22
CA GLU A 66 5.88 22.97 -3.30
C GLU A 66 6.84 21.98 -3.97
N VAL A 67 6.77 21.89 -5.30
CA VAL A 67 7.65 21.06 -6.13
C VAL A 67 8.40 21.96 -7.10
N ILE A 68 9.72 21.88 -7.11
CA ILE A 68 10.63 22.69 -7.90
C ILE A 68 11.50 21.78 -8.74
N ASP A 69 11.52 21.99 -10.05
CA ASP A 69 12.46 21.30 -10.95
C ASP A 69 13.32 22.30 -11.75
N ASN A 70 14.41 21.80 -12.29
CA ASN A 70 15.28 22.53 -13.21
C ASN A 70 15.15 22.03 -14.67
N GLY A 71 13.98 21.51 -15.05
CA GLY A 71 13.64 21.05 -16.39
C GLY A 71 13.47 22.21 -17.39
N ARG A 72 12.78 21.93 -18.51
CA ARG A 72 12.58 22.92 -19.59
C ARG A 72 11.65 24.07 -19.22
N GLY A 73 10.85 23.90 -18.17
CA GLY A 73 9.75 24.78 -17.82
C GLY A 73 8.48 24.53 -18.68
N MET A 74 7.31 24.71 -18.09
CA MET A 74 6.03 24.58 -18.81
C MET A 74 5.95 25.58 -19.98
N PRO A 75 5.22 25.26 -21.08
CA PRO A 75 5.05 26.18 -22.20
C PRO A 75 4.24 27.42 -21.77
N VAL A 76 4.80 28.60 -22.00
CA VAL A 76 4.20 29.91 -21.66
C VAL A 76 3.63 30.62 -22.89
N ASP A 77 3.94 30.12 -24.09
CA ASP A 77 3.42 30.62 -25.36
C ASP A 77 1.91 30.35 -25.51
N ILE A 78 1.26 31.17 -26.34
CA ILE A 78 -0.18 31.05 -26.56
C ILE A 78 -0.49 29.81 -27.39
N HIS A 79 -1.40 28.97 -26.90
CA HIS A 79 -1.85 27.78 -27.60
C HIS A 79 -2.68 28.16 -28.84
N PRO A 80 -2.36 27.62 -30.02
CA PRO A 80 -2.94 28.13 -31.28
C PRO A 80 -4.47 28.01 -31.39
N THR A 81 -5.07 26.99 -30.77
CA THR A 81 -6.53 26.76 -30.82
C THR A 81 -7.28 27.24 -29.60
N GLU A 82 -6.65 27.24 -28.41
CA GLU A 82 -7.30 27.62 -27.16
C GLU A 82 -7.21 29.13 -26.87
N GLY A 83 -6.24 29.84 -27.49
CA GLY A 83 -6.09 31.30 -27.36
C GLY A 83 -5.56 31.76 -26.01
N VAL A 84 -5.15 30.84 -25.13
CA VAL A 84 -4.56 31.09 -23.81
C VAL A 84 -3.18 30.44 -23.72
N SER A 85 -2.40 30.73 -22.67
CA SER A 85 -1.07 30.17 -22.51
C SER A 85 -1.08 28.64 -22.34
N GLY A 86 -0.01 27.99 -22.79
CA GLY A 86 0.11 26.52 -22.66
C GLY A 86 0.01 26.05 -21.22
N VAL A 87 0.58 26.79 -20.25
CA VAL A 87 0.46 26.48 -18.82
C VAL A 87 -1.00 26.58 -18.35
N GLU A 88 -1.76 27.54 -18.82
CA GLU A 88 -3.19 27.66 -18.49
C GLU A 88 -4.01 26.50 -19.08
N VAL A 89 -3.75 26.13 -20.33
CA VAL A 89 -4.42 24.97 -20.97
C VAL A 89 -4.19 23.69 -20.14
N ILE A 90 -2.95 23.42 -19.73
CA ILE A 90 -2.59 22.23 -18.97
C ILE A 90 -3.29 22.17 -17.62
N LEU A 91 -3.56 23.32 -16.98
CA LEU A 91 -4.20 23.39 -15.67
C LEU A 91 -5.72 23.42 -15.71
N THR A 92 -6.32 23.90 -16.79
CA THR A 92 -7.78 24.12 -16.86
C THR A 92 -8.52 23.13 -17.76
N LYS A 93 -7.80 22.40 -18.63
CA LYS A 93 -8.41 21.44 -19.55
C LYS A 93 -8.02 20.01 -19.19
N LEU A 94 -9.02 19.13 -19.11
CA LEU A 94 -8.78 17.69 -19.02
C LEU A 94 -8.30 17.17 -20.39
N HIS A 95 -7.46 16.14 -20.34
CA HIS A 95 -6.89 15.52 -21.54
C HIS A 95 -6.05 16.48 -22.41
N ALA A 96 -5.38 17.43 -21.76
CA ALA A 96 -4.44 18.35 -22.38
C ALA A 96 -3.00 18.05 -21.90
N GLY A 97 -2.05 18.00 -22.82
CA GLY A 97 -0.65 17.79 -22.47
C GLY A 97 0.24 17.38 -23.64
N GLY A 98 1.54 17.59 -23.50
CA GLY A 98 2.56 17.26 -24.51
C GLY A 98 2.98 15.79 -24.58
N LYS A 99 2.37 14.93 -23.76
CA LYS A 99 2.75 13.50 -23.59
C LYS A 99 1.89 12.54 -24.45
N PHE A 100 0.92 13.04 -25.20
CA PHE A 100 0.10 12.25 -26.14
C PHE A 100 0.83 11.84 -27.43
N SER A 101 1.99 12.42 -27.68
CA SER A 101 2.83 12.04 -28.81
C SER A 101 4.24 11.75 -28.31
N ASN A 102 4.87 10.69 -28.85
CA ASN A 102 6.24 10.28 -28.48
C ASN A 102 7.34 11.25 -28.98
N LYS A 103 6.95 12.45 -29.47
CA LYS A 103 7.88 13.45 -29.99
C LYS A 103 8.71 14.14 -28.90
N ASN A 104 8.11 14.36 -27.73
CA ASN A 104 8.73 15.11 -26.63
C ASN A 104 9.19 14.23 -25.48
N TYR A 105 8.58 13.05 -25.31
CA TYR A 105 8.88 12.08 -24.27
C TYR A 105 8.83 10.66 -24.87
N GLU A 106 9.93 9.92 -24.79
CA GLU A 106 9.97 8.51 -25.23
C GLU A 106 9.18 7.63 -24.25
N PHE A 107 9.33 7.91 -22.96
CA PHE A 107 8.60 7.29 -21.84
C PHE A 107 8.12 8.38 -20.90
N ALA A 108 6.92 8.26 -20.37
CA ALA A 108 6.37 9.20 -19.40
C ALA A 108 5.42 8.50 -18.42
N GLY A 109 5.38 8.99 -17.19
CA GLY A 109 4.43 8.56 -16.16
C GLY A 109 3.03 9.13 -16.39
N GLY A 110 2.94 10.39 -16.81
CA GLY A 110 1.69 11.09 -17.07
C GLY A 110 1.09 10.78 -18.43
N LEU A 111 0.28 9.72 -18.54
CA LEU A 111 -0.27 9.25 -19.83
C LEU A 111 -1.64 9.84 -20.20
N HIS A 112 -2.41 10.33 -19.21
CA HIS A 112 -3.82 10.68 -19.42
C HIS A 112 -4.05 12.17 -19.64
N GLY A 113 -3.05 13.04 -19.40
CA GLY A 113 -3.17 14.48 -19.55
C GLY A 113 -4.18 15.12 -18.58
N VAL A 114 -4.36 14.54 -17.40
CA VAL A 114 -5.32 15.03 -16.39
C VAL A 114 -4.67 15.34 -15.04
N GLY A 115 -3.47 14.86 -14.75
CA GLY A 115 -2.88 14.91 -13.40
C GLY A 115 -2.85 16.32 -12.81
N ILE A 116 -2.20 17.26 -13.50
CA ILE A 116 -2.05 18.63 -12.96
C ILE A 116 -3.37 19.42 -12.97
N SER A 117 -4.29 19.15 -13.90
CA SER A 117 -5.62 19.76 -13.89
C SER A 117 -6.49 19.21 -12.76
N VAL A 118 -6.30 17.93 -12.37
CA VAL A 118 -6.90 17.35 -11.15
C VAL A 118 -6.33 18.01 -9.89
N VAL A 119 -5.02 18.25 -9.83
CA VAL A 119 -4.40 19.01 -8.72
C VAL A 119 -5.03 20.39 -8.59
N ASN A 120 -5.18 21.11 -9.71
CA ASN A 120 -5.82 22.42 -9.72
C ASN A 120 -7.28 22.37 -9.27
N ALA A 121 -8.06 21.42 -9.78
CA ALA A 121 -9.47 21.26 -9.44
C ALA A 121 -9.73 20.99 -7.96
N LEU A 122 -8.82 20.26 -7.30
CA LEU A 122 -8.97 19.78 -5.92
C LEU A 122 -8.12 20.54 -4.89
N SER A 123 -7.54 21.68 -5.29
CA SER A 123 -6.77 22.57 -4.41
C SER A 123 -7.49 23.87 -4.09
N GLU A 124 -7.31 24.39 -2.87
CA GLU A 124 -7.74 25.73 -2.49
C GLU A 124 -6.99 26.78 -3.30
N ARG A 125 -5.67 26.60 -3.43
CA ARG A 125 -4.77 27.50 -4.15
C ARG A 125 -3.71 26.71 -4.89
N VAL A 126 -3.38 27.14 -6.11
CA VAL A 126 -2.24 26.67 -6.92
C VAL A 126 -1.50 27.87 -7.46
N ASP A 127 -0.23 28.03 -7.09
CA ASP A 127 0.68 29.04 -7.61
C ASP A 127 1.75 28.35 -8.48
N ILE A 128 1.94 28.83 -9.69
CA ILE A 128 2.92 28.29 -10.62
C ILE A 128 3.90 29.38 -11.03
N GLN A 129 5.17 29.06 -10.96
CA GLN A 129 6.23 29.89 -11.54
C GLN A 129 6.98 29.08 -12.60
N VAL A 130 7.23 29.71 -13.74
CA VAL A 130 7.96 29.10 -14.85
C VAL A 130 9.17 29.98 -15.20
N LYS A 131 10.36 29.38 -15.16
CA LYS A 131 11.60 29.98 -15.66
C LYS A 131 11.84 29.50 -17.09
N ARG A 132 11.68 30.38 -18.05
CA ARG A 132 11.83 30.04 -19.48
C ARG A 132 12.21 31.26 -20.31
N ASN A 133 13.03 31.08 -21.33
CA ASN A 133 13.45 32.13 -22.27
C ASN A 133 14.16 33.35 -21.63
N GLY A 134 14.69 33.22 -20.41
CA GLY A 134 15.34 34.30 -19.69
C GLY A 134 14.39 35.11 -18.79
N GLU A 135 13.14 34.72 -18.69
CA GLU A 135 12.10 35.36 -17.89
C GLU A 135 11.54 34.42 -16.84
N VAL A 136 10.96 34.99 -15.79
CA VAL A 136 10.21 34.28 -14.75
C VAL A 136 8.76 34.69 -14.85
N TYR A 137 7.92 33.72 -15.17
CA TYR A 137 6.47 33.88 -15.29
C TYR A 137 5.77 33.38 -14.02
N LYS A 138 4.63 33.99 -13.70
CA LYS A 138 3.75 33.52 -12.62
C LYS A 138 2.29 33.51 -13.09
N ILE A 139 1.53 32.51 -12.64
CA ILE A 139 0.08 32.36 -12.80
C ILE A 139 -0.48 31.69 -11.54
N ALA A 140 -1.72 32.01 -11.17
CA ALA A 140 -2.33 31.40 -9.99
C ALA A 140 -3.81 31.07 -10.18
N PHE A 141 -4.25 30.05 -9.43
CA PHE A 141 -5.60 29.52 -9.45
C PHE A 141 -6.15 29.33 -8.03
N GLU A 142 -7.45 29.48 -7.87
CA GLU A 142 -8.18 29.13 -6.64
C GLU A 142 -9.37 28.24 -6.98
N ASN A 143 -9.46 27.09 -6.31
CA ASN A 143 -10.53 26.11 -6.53
C ASN A 143 -10.76 25.76 -8.01
N GLY A 144 -9.67 25.66 -8.77
CA GLY A 144 -9.70 25.35 -10.21
C GLY A 144 -9.92 26.55 -11.13
N VAL A 145 -10.17 27.75 -10.60
CA VAL A 145 -10.44 28.96 -11.36
C VAL A 145 -9.21 29.87 -11.36
N LYS A 146 -8.82 30.39 -12.54
CA LYS A 146 -7.71 31.32 -12.66
C LYS A 146 -8.05 32.65 -11.92
N VAL A 147 -7.12 33.07 -11.03
CA VAL A 147 -7.27 34.34 -10.25
C VAL A 147 -6.16 35.33 -10.53
N GLU A 148 -5.00 34.91 -11.03
CA GLU A 148 -3.93 35.75 -11.51
C GLU A 148 -3.59 35.37 -12.94
N GLU A 149 -3.47 36.36 -13.84
CA GLU A 149 -3.06 36.14 -15.22
C GLU A 149 -1.58 35.71 -15.29
N LEU A 150 -1.19 35.12 -16.43
CA LEU A 150 0.23 34.80 -16.65
C LEU A 150 1.00 36.11 -16.89
N GLU A 151 1.85 36.47 -15.95
CA GLU A 151 2.65 37.70 -15.98
C GLU A 151 4.14 37.42 -15.81
N VAL A 152 4.97 38.27 -16.40
CA VAL A 152 6.42 38.27 -16.17
C VAL A 152 6.71 39.01 -14.87
N ILE A 153 7.19 38.24 -13.86
CA ILE A 153 7.50 38.82 -12.54
C ILE A 153 9.00 39.10 -12.34
N GLY A 154 9.85 38.69 -13.28
CA GLY A 154 11.28 38.88 -13.17
C GLY A 154 12.07 38.31 -14.36
N THR A 155 13.38 38.42 -14.26
CA THR A 155 14.30 37.86 -15.26
C THR A 155 15.20 36.80 -14.64
N CYS A 156 15.66 35.84 -15.44
CA CYS A 156 16.62 34.83 -15.04
C CYS A 156 17.71 34.64 -16.12
N GLY A 157 18.73 33.86 -15.83
CA GLY A 157 19.72 33.52 -16.84
C GLY A 157 19.06 32.75 -18.01
N ARG A 158 19.46 33.03 -19.26
CA ARG A 158 18.87 32.37 -20.45
C ARG A 158 18.93 30.85 -20.43
N ARG A 159 19.89 30.27 -19.68
CA ARG A 159 20.04 28.81 -19.49
C ARG A 159 19.33 28.31 -18.24
N THR A 160 18.81 29.21 -17.41
CA THR A 160 18.09 28.84 -16.19
C THR A 160 16.64 28.60 -16.56
N THR A 161 16.23 27.34 -16.51
CA THR A 161 14.86 26.90 -16.81
C THR A 161 14.33 26.09 -15.64
N GLY A 162 13.01 25.87 -15.60
CA GLY A 162 12.36 25.01 -14.61
C GLY A 162 10.96 25.43 -14.30
N THR A 163 10.28 24.60 -13.54
CA THR A 163 8.92 24.86 -13.05
C THR A 163 8.89 24.78 -11.54
N THR A 164 8.13 25.65 -10.91
CA THR A 164 7.75 25.57 -9.50
C THR A 164 6.24 25.50 -9.42
N VAL A 165 5.72 24.46 -8.78
CA VAL A 165 4.29 24.28 -8.51
C VAL A 165 4.10 24.25 -7.01
N ASN A 166 3.42 25.23 -6.45
CA ASN A 166 2.98 25.25 -5.05
C ASN A 166 1.47 25.09 -5.01
N PHE A 167 0.96 24.08 -4.31
CA PHE A 167 -0.46 23.83 -4.21
C PHE A 167 -0.87 23.50 -2.79
N LYS A 168 -2.08 23.92 -2.42
CA LYS A 168 -2.71 23.63 -1.13
C LYS A 168 -3.97 22.81 -1.39
N PRO A 169 -3.99 21.51 -1.05
CA PRO A 169 -5.17 20.66 -1.23
C PRO A 169 -6.38 21.22 -0.47
N ASN A 170 -7.56 21.13 -1.09
CA ASN A 170 -8.80 21.55 -0.43
C ASN A 170 -9.32 20.38 0.44
N PRO A 171 -9.42 20.55 1.78
CA PRO A 171 -9.77 19.48 2.71
C PRO A 171 -11.12 18.81 2.43
N LYS A 172 -12.05 19.52 1.80
CA LYS A 172 -13.39 18.99 1.50
C LYS A 172 -13.42 17.78 0.58
N TYR A 173 -12.30 17.48 -0.10
CA TYR A 173 -12.22 16.37 -1.06
C TYR A 173 -11.51 15.13 -0.50
N PHE A 174 -10.92 15.23 0.71
CA PHE A 174 -10.08 14.18 1.28
C PHE A 174 -10.57 13.76 2.66
N ASP A 175 -10.51 12.47 2.96
CA ASP A 175 -10.84 11.92 4.28
C ASP A 175 -9.85 12.43 5.34
N SER A 176 -8.58 12.60 4.99
CA SER A 176 -7.57 13.26 5.81
C SER A 176 -6.96 14.44 5.08
N LYS A 177 -6.93 15.62 5.73
CA LYS A 177 -6.35 16.85 5.16
C LYS A 177 -4.82 16.85 5.07
N ASN A 178 -4.15 15.95 5.80
CA ASN A 178 -2.69 15.95 5.95
C ASN A 178 -2.04 14.96 4.99
N PHE A 179 -0.90 15.35 4.44
CA PHE A 179 -0.04 14.43 3.70
C PHE A 179 0.54 13.35 4.63
N SER A 180 0.66 12.12 4.12
CA SER A 180 1.49 11.10 4.75
C SER A 180 2.95 11.34 4.36
N VAL A 181 3.76 11.81 5.31
CA VAL A 181 5.18 12.11 5.12
C VAL A 181 5.98 10.86 4.78
N SER A 182 5.67 9.73 5.42
CA SER A 182 6.34 8.44 5.12
C SER A 182 6.12 8.01 3.68
N ARG A 183 4.88 8.13 3.17
CA ARG A 183 4.58 7.84 1.75
C ARG A 183 5.30 8.79 0.80
N LEU A 184 5.42 10.09 1.14
CA LEU A 184 6.17 11.05 0.33
C LEU A 184 7.65 10.70 0.30
N ARG A 185 8.27 10.39 1.44
CA ARG A 185 9.68 9.96 1.51
C ARG A 185 9.94 8.72 0.67
N HIS A 186 9.12 7.70 0.83
CA HIS A 186 9.24 6.47 0.05
C HIS A 186 9.10 6.74 -1.46
N LEU A 187 8.10 7.51 -1.88
CA LEU A 187 7.91 7.89 -3.28
C LEU A 187 9.13 8.62 -3.84
N LEU A 188 9.63 9.65 -3.14
CA LEU A 188 10.75 10.48 -3.60
C LEU A 188 12.05 9.69 -3.67
N ARG A 189 12.32 8.86 -2.66
CA ARG A 189 13.48 7.97 -2.65
C ARG A 189 13.41 6.99 -3.82
N ALA A 190 12.26 6.36 -4.08
CA ALA A 190 12.07 5.48 -5.22
C ALA A 190 12.31 6.20 -6.56
N LYS A 191 11.84 7.44 -6.72
CA LYS A 191 12.12 8.24 -7.93
C LYS A 191 13.61 8.50 -8.13
N ALA A 192 14.35 8.83 -7.05
CA ALA A 192 15.80 9.02 -7.12
C ALA A 192 16.54 7.74 -7.53
N VAL A 193 16.10 6.59 -7.01
CA VAL A 193 16.66 5.27 -7.36
C VAL A 193 16.41 4.92 -8.82
N LEU A 194 15.19 5.18 -9.32
CA LEU A 194 14.77 4.83 -10.67
C LEU A 194 15.30 5.78 -11.76
N CYS A 195 15.75 6.98 -11.36
CA CYS A 195 16.36 7.99 -12.22
C CYS A 195 17.82 8.22 -11.79
N SER A 196 18.72 7.37 -12.26
CA SER A 196 20.15 7.47 -11.94
C SER A 196 20.69 8.88 -12.22
N GLY A 197 21.38 9.46 -11.24
CA GLY A 197 21.95 10.81 -11.31
C GLY A 197 20.96 11.96 -11.02
N LEU A 198 19.66 11.69 -10.81
CA LEU A 198 18.71 12.69 -10.38
C LEU A 198 18.87 12.97 -8.88
N GLU A 199 19.14 14.23 -8.52
CA GLU A 199 19.11 14.69 -7.13
C GLU A 199 17.68 15.04 -6.74
N ILE A 200 17.15 14.36 -5.71
CA ILE A 200 15.86 14.70 -5.10
C ILE A 200 16.11 15.15 -3.68
N LYS A 201 15.62 16.37 -3.37
CA LYS A 201 15.65 16.96 -2.04
C LYS A 201 14.24 17.05 -1.49
N PHE A 202 14.01 16.58 -0.27
CA PHE A 202 12.75 16.71 0.45
C PHE A 202 12.94 17.53 1.73
N VAL A 203 12.18 18.60 1.87
CA VAL A 203 12.19 19.47 3.05
C VAL A 203 10.82 19.37 3.72
N ASP A 204 10.78 18.76 4.88
CA ASP A 204 9.57 18.66 5.71
C ASP A 204 9.58 19.76 6.77
N LYS A 205 8.88 20.86 6.53
CA LYS A 205 8.78 21.97 7.46
C LYS A 205 7.81 21.68 8.62
N VAL A 206 7.01 20.61 8.55
CA VAL A 206 6.14 20.18 9.64
C VAL A 206 6.98 19.57 10.77
N ASN A 207 7.94 18.69 10.41
CA ASN A 207 8.79 17.99 11.36
C ASN A 207 10.22 18.56 11.42
N ASN A 208 10.54 19.61 10.64
CA ASN A 208 11.87 20.22 10.53
C ASN A 208 12.97 19.21 10.14
N THR A 209 12.70 18.37 9.16
CA THR A 209 13.64 17.38 8.62
C THR A 209 13.94 17.65 7.16
N GLU A 210 15.12 17.23 6.72
CA GLU A 210 15.58 17.34 5.34
C GLU A 210 16.22 16.03 4.91
N ASP A 211 15.82 15.51 3.75
CA ASP A 211 16.39 14.32 3.13
C ASP A 211 16.90 14.68 1.73
N VAL A 212 18.03 14.10 1.32
CA VAL A 212 18.59 14.27 -0.04
C VAL A 212 19.00 12.90 -0.56
N TRP A 213 18.49 12.54 -1.73
CA TRP A 213 18.82 11.28 -2.41
C TRP A 213 19.38 11.53 -3.79
N CYS A 214 20.48 10.86 -4.13
CA CYS A 214 21.06 10.81 -5.46
C CYS A 214 21.82 9.49 -5.60
N TYR A 215 21.35 8.60 -6.45
CA TYR A 215 21.94 7.29 -6.67
C TYR A 215 22.61 7.23 -8.05
N GLN A 216 23.81 6.67 -8.11
CA GLN A 216 24.52 6.47 -9.39
C GLN A 216 24.22 5.07 -9.98
N ASP A 217 24.28 4.01 -9.16
CA ASP A 217 23.97 2.63 -9.53
C ASP A 217 22.57 2.19 -9.03
N GLY A 218 21.68 3.14 -8.88
CA GLY A 218 20.25 3.11 -8.59
C GLY A 218 19.70 1.87 -7.89
N LEU A 219 19.29 0.87 -8.68
CA LEU A 219 18.56 -0.29 -8.17
C LEU A 219 19.43 -1.20 -7.28
N SER A 220 20.71 -1.37 -7.63
CA SER A 220 21.64 -2.22 -6.88
C SER A 220 21.91 -1.68 -5.48
N ASP A 221 22.23 -0.39 -5.42
CA ASP A 221 22.57 0.28 -4.15
C ASP A 221 21.36 0.30 -3.21
N TYR A 222 20.20 0.64 -3.76
CA TYR A 222 18.96 0.68 -2.99
C TYR A 222 18.58 -0.69 -2.44
N LEU A 223 18.62 -1.75 -3.27
CA LEU A 223 18.29 -3.09 -2.81
C LEU A 223 19.30 -3.58 -1.75
N THR A 224 20.59 -3.32 -1.96
CA THR A 224 21.63 -3.69 -1.00
C THR A 224 21.47 -2.96 0.34
N GLU A 225 21.19 -1.66 0.31
CA GLU A 225 20.92 -0.88 1.52
C GLU A 225 19.69 -1.38 2.27
N ALA A 226 18.64 -1.69 1.54
CA ALA A 226 17.36 -2.10 2.10
C ALA A 226 17.38 -3.48 2.77
N VAL A 227 18.29 -4.38 2.34
CA VAL A 227 18.48 -5.71 2.96
C VAL A 227 19.74 -5.78 3.83
N ASN A 228 20.28 -4.63 4.22
CA ASN A 228 21.48 -4.58 5.04
C ASN A 228 21.27 -5.31 6.37
N GLY A 229 22.23 -6.17 6.72
CA GLY A 229 22.16 -7.00 7.94
C GLY A 229 21.58 -8.39 7.74
N PHE A 230 21.05 -8.73 6.55
CA PHE A 230 20.60 -10.08 6.23
C PHE A 230 21.62 -10.84 5.36
N GLU A 231 21.65 -12.16 5.48
CA GLU A 231 22.39 -13.00 4.53
C GLU A 231 21.70 -12.95 3.16
N THR A 232 22.46 -12.62 2.12
CA THR A 232 21.94 -12.50 0.75
C THR A 232 22.52 -13.56 -0.18
N LEU A 233 21.75 -13.96 -1.17
CA LEU A 233 22.16 -14.86 -2.24
C LEU A 233 21.66 -14.31 -3.58
N PRO A 234 22.53 -13.90 -4.50
CA PRO A 234 23.99 -13.76 -4.33
C PRO A 234 24.38 -12.61 -3.35
N GLU A 235 25.65 -12.52 -3.00
CA GLU A 235 26.15 -11.43 -2.14
C GLU A 235 25.90 -10.05 -2.75
N LYS A 236 26.05 -9.93 -4.08
CA LYS A 236 25.68 -8.73 -4.84
C LYS A 236 24.43 -9.01 -5.66
N PRO A 237 23.44 -8.12 -5.69
CA PRO A 237 22.22 -8.34 -6.44
C PRO A 237 22.47 -8.74 -7.90
N PHE A 238 21.68 -9.65 -8.43
CA PHE A 238 21.59 -9.89 -9.87
C PHE A 238 20.92 -8.69 -10.53
N VAL A 239 21.68 -7.86 -11.18
CA VAL A 239 21.22 -6.64 -11.85
C VAL A 239 21.35 -6.75 -13.35
N GLY A 240 20.52 -5.99 -14.03
CA GLY A 240 20.62 -5.83 -15.48
C GLY A 240 19.65 -4.80 -16.00
N GLU A 241 19.89 -4.44 -17.25
CA GLU A 241 19.02 -3.57 -18.02
C GLU A 241 18.97 -4.04 -19.47
N PHE A 242 17.84 -3.82 -20.11
CA PHE A 242 17.68 -4.11 -21.52
C PHE A 242 16.74 -3.08 -22.14
N LYS A 243 17.16 -2.48 -23.26
CA LYS A 243 16.37 -1.53 -24.06
C LYS A 243 15.97 -2.20 -25.37
N GLY A 244 14.67 -2.42 -25.55
CA GLY A 244 14.05 -2.82 -26.81
C GLY A 244 13.70 -1.61 -27.66
N SER A 245 12.82 -1.79 -28.64
CA SER A 245 12.35 -0.72 -29.53
C SER A 245 11.30 0.19 -28.91
N THR A 246 10.43 -0.35 -28.08
CA THR A 246 9.28 0.33 -27.45
C THR A 246 9.20 0.13 -25.96
N GLU A 247 10.00 -0.79 -25.41
CA GLU A 247 10.10 -1.07 -23.99
C GLU A 247 11.56 -1.10 -23.54
N ALA A 248 11.77 -0.73 -22.28
CA ALA A 248 13.05 -0.95 -21.59
C ALA A 248 12.77 -1.50 -20.19
N VAL A 249 13.59 -2.43 -19.74
CA VAL A 249 13.45 -3.03 -18.42
C VAL A 249 14.79 -3.01 -17.70
N SER A 250 14.76 -2.65 -16.41
CA SER A 250 15.89 -2.77 -15.49
C SER A 250 15.44 -3.48 -14.21
N TRP A 251 16.34 -4.24 -13.61
CA TRP A 251 16.04 -5.04 -12.44
C TRP A 251 17.23 -5.15 -11.50
N ALA A 252 16.90 -5.39 -10.23
CA ALA A 252 17.81 -5.87 -9.20
C ALA A 252 17.09 -6.97 -8.42
N LEU A 253 17.75 -8.10 -8.22
CA LEU A 253 17.18 -9.29 -7.60
C LEU A 253 18.21 -9.94 -6.67
N LEU A 254 17.76 -10.41 -5.52
CA LEU A 254 18.50 -11.32 -4.63
C LEU A 254 17.51 -12.15 -3.81
N TRP A 255 18.01 -13.13 -3.11
CA TRP A 255 17.24 -13.99 -2.20
C TRP A 255 17.80 -13.87 -0.78
N LEU A 256 16.93 -14.02 0.21
CA LEU A 256 17.26 -14.03 1.63
C LEU A 256 17.14 -15.45 2.19
N PRO A 257 18.21 -16.27 2.20
CA PRO A 257 18.14 -17.69 2.55
C PRO A 257 17.56 -17.95 3.94
N GLU A 258 17.91 -17.11 4.91
CA GLU A 258 17.44 -17.24 6.29
C GLU A 258 16.12 -16.49 6.57
N GLY A 259 15.56 -15.85 5.54
CA GLY A 259 14.41 -14.94 5.66
C GLY A 259 14.84 -13.52 5.97
N GLY A 260 13.87 -12.62 6.12
CA GLY A 260 14.08 -11.20 6.36
C GLY A 260 12.91 -10.38 5.81
N GLU A 261 13.02 -9.08 5.89
CA GLU A 261 12.05 -8.19 5.26
C GLU A 261 12.23 -8.22 3.74
N LEU A 262 11.19 -8.70 3.05
CA LEU A 262 11.20 -8.84 1.60
C LEU A 262 10.82 -7.52 0.93
N ILE A 263 11.75 -6.96 0.19
CA ILE A 263 11.47 -5.84 -0.71
C ILE A 263 10.92 -6.37 -2.02
N ALA A 264 9.69 -5.99 -2.34
CA ALA A 264 8.97 -6.43 -3.52
C ALA A 264 8.39 -5.21 -4.24
N GLU A 265 9.25 -4.50 -4.99
CA GLU A 265 8.86 -3.25 -5.63
C GLU A 265 8.85 -3.38 -7.15
N SER A 266 7.80 -2.87 -7.77
CA SER A 266 7.72 -2.79 -9.22
C SER A 266 7.19 -1.44 -9.68
N TYR A 267 7.73 -1.00 -10.82
CA TYR A 267 7.47 0.32 -11.37
C TYR A 267 7.23 0.23 -12.87
N VAL A 268 6.32 1.06 -13.37
CA VAL A 268 6.09 1.24 -14.81
C VAL A 268 6.13 2.72 -15.12
N ASN A 269 7.04 3.13 -16.02
CA ASN A 269 7.31 4.55 -16.30
C ASN A 269 7.50 5.35 -15.00
N LEU A 270 8.27 4.80 -14.06
CA LEU A 270 8.57 5.33 -12.73
C LEU A 270 7.37 5.43 -11.77
N ILE A 271 6.19 4.93 -12.15
CA ILE A 271 5.00 4.87 -11.29
C ILE A 271 5.03 3.56 -10.51
N PRO A 272 4.88 3.59 -9.18
CA PRO A 272 4.84 2.38 -8.37
C PRO A 272 3.59 1.55 -8.69
N THR A 273 3.79 0.27 -9.00
CA THR A 273 2.70 -0.67 -9.23
C THR A 273 2.57 -1.60 -8.03
N VAL A 274 1.99 -1.08 -6.96
CA VAL A 274 1.89 -1.79 -5.67
C VAL A 274 1.12 -3.11 -5.73
N GLN A 275 0.25 -3.28 -6.73
CA GLN A 275 -0.46 -4.52 -7.01
C GLN A 275 0.22 -5.34 -8.13
N GLY A 276 1.46 -4.98 -8.51
CA GLY A 276 2.21 -5.65 -9.57
C GLY A 276 1.56 -5.53 -10.94
N GLY A 277 1.43 -6.65 -11.62
CA GLY A 277 0.81 -6.70 -12.95
C GLY A 277 1.53 -7.65 -13.90
N THR A 278 1.28 -7.45 -15.18
CA THR A 278 1.79 -8.33 -16.26
C THR A 278 3.32 -8.37 -16.32
N HIS A 279 4.01 -7.27 -16.04
CA HIS A 279 5.49 -7.21 -16.00
C HIS A 279 6.09 -8.05 -14.87
N VAL A 280 5.49 -8.03 -13.66
CA VAL A 280 5.91 -8.88 -12.54
C VAL A 280 5.65 -10.36 -12.87
N ASN A 281 4.52 -10.67 -13.49
CA ASN A 281 4.25 -12.03 -13.97
C ASN A 281 5.30 -12.48 -15.01
N GLY A 282 5.72 -11.57 -15.89
CA GLY A 282 6.81 -11.82 -16.83
C GLY A 282 8.14 -12.11 -16.12
N LEU A 283 8.51 -11.31 -15.13
CA LEU A 283 9.70 -11.55 -14.30
C LEU A 283 9.66 -12.95 -13.67
N ARG A 284 8.57 -13.30 -12.99
CA ARG A 284 8.39 -14.62 -12.36
C ARG A 284 8.52 -15.77 -13.35
N GLN A 285 7.91 -15.61 -14.53
CA GLN A 285 7.96 -16.64 -15.58
C GLN A 285 9.36 -16.77 -16.19
N GLY A 286 10.06 -15.65 -16.41
CA GLY A 286 11.44 -15.65 -16.92
C GLY A 286 12.40 -16.37 -15.99
N LEU A 287 12.34 -16.06 -14.69
CA LEU A 287 13.14 -16.73 -13.67
C LEU A 287 12.83 -18.23 -13.59
N LEU A 288 11.54 -18.61 -13.62
CA LEU A 288 11.12 -20.01 -13.62
C LEU A 288 11.69 -20.78 -14.80
N ASN A 289 11.58 -20.23 -16.01
CA ASN A 289 12.03 -20.89 -17.22
C ASN A 289 13.56 -21.12 -17.17
N ALA A 290 14.33 -20.10 -16.82
CA ALA A 290 15.78 -20.18 -16.73
C ALA A 290 16.25 -21.18 -15.66
N MET A 291 15.66 -21.13 -14.46
CA MET A 291 16.01 -22.04 -13.37
C MET A 291 15.62 -23.48 -13.69
N THR A 292 14.47 -23.71 -14.33
CA THR A 292 14.04 -25.04 -14.74
C THR A 292 15.02 -25.64 -15.76
N GLU A 293 15.39 -24.88 -16.80
CA GLU A 293 16.38 -25.30 -17.80
C GLU A 293 17.75 -25.60 -17.15
N TYR A 294 18.19 -24.74 -16.21
CA TYR A 294 19.43 -24.95 -15.47
C TYR A 294 19.42 -26.26 -14.66
N CYS A 295 18.34 -26.49 -13.91
CA CYS A 295 18.18 -27.70 -13.10
C CYS A 295 18.05 -28.96 -13.94
N GLU A 296 17.35 -28.92 -15.07
CA GLU A 296 17.22 -30.05 -16.01
C GLU A 296 18.55 -30.38 -16.66
N PHE A 297 19.27 -29.40 -17.19
CA PHE A 297 20.56 -29.58 -17.82
C PHE A 297 21.59 -30.21 -16.87
N ARG A 298 21.56 -29.86 -15.60
CA ARG A 298 22.47 -30.36 -14.56
C ARG A 298 21.94 -31.60 -13.81
N ASN A 299 20.78 -32.14 -14.20
CA ASN A 299 20.14 -33.28 -13.55
C ASN A 299 19.93 -33.08 -12.03
N LYS A 300 19.61 -31.86 -11.59
CA LYS A 300 19.40 -31.53 -10.16
C LYS A 300 17.99 -31.83 -9.66
N LEU A 301 17.00 -31.95 -10.54
CA LEU A 301 15.60 -32.15 -10.13
C LEU A 301 15.37 -33.58 -9.62
N PRO A 302 14.90 -33.75 -8.37
CA PRO A 302 14.49 -35.09 -7.89
C PRO A 302 13.29 -35.61 -8.69
N ARG A 303 13.17 -36.96 -8.77
CA ARG A 303 12.05 -37.59 -9.49
C ARG A 303 10.69 -37.10 -8.97
N GLY A 304 9.85 -36.63 -9.88
CA GLY A 304 8.50 -36.18 -9.57
C GLY A 304 8.40 -34.74 -9.01
N VAL A 305 9.51 -34.03 -8.86
CA VAL A 305 9.53 -32.62 -8.47
C VAL A 305 9.49 -31.77 -9.73
N LYS A 306 8.51 -30.85 -9.79
CA LYS A 306 8.44 -29.77 -10.79
C LYS A 306 8.49 -28.45 -10.05
N LEU A 307 9.35 -27.55 -10.51
CA LEU A 307 9.41 -26.18 -10.01
C LEU A 307 8.19 -25.39 -10.49
N THR A 308 7.73 -24.51 -9.65
CA THR A 308 6.74 -23.46 -9.98
C THR A 308 7.36 -22.10 -9.75
N ALA A 309 6.73 -21.04 -10.27
CA ALA A 309 7.23 -19.70 -10.06
C ALA A 309 7.33 -19.35 -8.57
N ASP A 310 6.41 -19.83 -7.74
CA ASP A 310 6.42 -19.59 -6.30
C ASP A 310 7.64 -20.21 -5.60
N ASP A 311 8.14 -21.36 -6.07
CA ASP A 311 9.30 -22.02 -5.47
C ASP A 311 10.60 -21.20 -5.63
N ILE A 312 10.71 -20.42 -6.72
CA ILE A 312 11.85 -19.53 -6.98
C ILE A 312 11.60 -18.16 -6.36
N TRP A 313 10.33 -17.76 -6.30
CA TRP A 313 9.90 -16.48 -5.74
C TRP A 313 9.96 -16.45 -4.21
N ASP A 314 9.97 -17.61 -3.56
CA ASP A 314 10.13 -17.73 -2.12
C ASP A 314 11.42 -17.02 -1.68
N ARG A 315 11.29 -16.06 -0.76
CA ARG A 315 12.38 -15.23 -0.23
C ARG A 315 13.13 -14.37 -1.27
N CYS A 316 12.51 -14.09 -2.41
CA CYS A 316 13.06 -13.21 -3.43
C CYS A 316 12.76 -11.74 -3.10
N ALA A 317 13.80 -10.96 -2.85
CA ALA A 317 13.70 -9.50 -2.82
C ALA A 317 14.02 -8.95 -4.22
N TYR A 318 13.18 -8.02 -4.71
CA TYR A 318 13.35 -7.52 -6.06
C TYR A 318 12.89 -6.07 -6.22
N ILE A 319 13.52 -5.42 -7.19
CA ILE A 319 13.07 -4.15 -7.76
C ILE A 319 13.03 -4.33 -9.27
N LEU A 320 11.86 -4.06 -9.86
CA LEU A 320 11.63 -4.16 -11.28
C LEU A 320 11.14 -2.81 -11.82
N SER A 321 11.87 -2.23 -12.76
CA SER A 321 11.48 -1.00 -13.46
C SER A 321 11.26 -1.28 -14.94
N LEU A 322 10.02 -1.14 -15.38
CA LEU A 322 9.66 -1.22 -16.79
C LEU A 322 9.37 0.18 -17.33
N LYS A 323 9.97 0.53 -18.46
CA LYS A 323 9.61 1.71 -19.24
C LYS A 323 8.99 1.23 -20.54
N MET A 324 7.81 1.73 -20.87
CA MET A 324 7.09 1.32 -22.09
C MET A 324 6.23 2.44 -22.65
N GLN A 325 6.06 2.43 -23.95
CA GLN A 325 5.07 3.25 -24.62
C GLN A 325 3.68 2.64 -24.40
N ASP A 326 2.66 3.48 -24.38
CA ASP A 326 1.24 3.07 -24.31
C ASP A 326 0.92 2.09 -23.14
N ALA A 327 1.48 2.33 -21.95
CA ALA A 327 1.20 1.53 -20.76
C ALA A 327 -0.29 1.57 -20.40
N GLN A 328 -0.93 0.40 -20.27
CA GLN A 328 -2.31 0.25 -19.83
C GLN A 328 -2.37 -0.24 -18.40
N PHE A 329 -3.13 0.46 -17.56
CA PHE A 329 -3.31 0.13 -16.15
C PHE A 329 -4.75 -0.29 -15.85
N ALA A 330 -4.93 -1.05 -14.78
CA ALA A 330 -6.25 -1.49 -14.30
C ALA A 330 -6.96 -0.44 -13.43
N GLY A 331 -6.86 0.85 -13.76
CA GLY A 331 -7.49 1.95 -13.04
C GLY A 331 -6.67 3.23 -13.07
N GLN A 332 -7.27 4.33 -12.62
CA GLN A 332 -6.65 5.66 -12.67
C GLN A 332 -5.46 5.80 -11.70
N THR A 333 -5.47 5.10 -10.57
CA THR A 333 -4.37 5.09 -9.59
C THR A 333 -3.11 4.37 -10.09
N LYS A 334 -3.20 3.67 -11.24
CA LYS A 334 -2.09 3.01 -11.94
C LYS A 334 -1.36 1.93 -11.11
N GLU A 335 -2.02 1.38 -10.10
CA GLU A 335 -1.42 0.42 -9.16
C GLU A 335 -1.07 -0.94 -9.78
N ARG A 336 -1.68 -1.28 -10.94
CA ARG A 336 -1.49 -2.56 -11.60
C ARG A 336 -1.40 -2.41 -13.11
N LEU A 337 -0.30 -2.93 -13.70
CA LEU A 337 -0.15 -2.99 -15.16
C LEU A 337 -1.01 -4.12 -15.77
N SER A 338 -1.72 -3.81 -16.86
CA SER A 338 -2.56 -4.77 -17.60
C SER A 338 -2.08 -5.07 -19.01
N SER A 339 -1.08 -4.35 -19.54
CA SER A 339 -0.52 -4.54 -20.88
C SER A 339 0.06 -5.95 -21.04
N ARG A 340 -0.56 -6.80 -21.88
CA ARG A 340 -0.16 -8.22 -22.04
C ARG A 340 1.24 -8.39 -22.64
N GLN A 341 1.63 -7.53 -23.56
CA GLN A 341 2.93 -7.59 -24.25
C GLN A 341 4.09 -7.48 -23.26
N SER A 342 3.95 -6.69 -22.20
CA SER A 342 5.00 -6.53 -21.18
C SER A 342 5.38 -7.84 -20.49
N ALA A 343 4.42 -8.76 -20.32
CA ALA A 343 4.70 -10.07 -19.72
C ALA A 343 5.64 -10.89 -20.60
N VAL A 344 5.40 -10.90 -21.92
CA VAL A 344 6.21 -11.64 -22.88
C VAL A 344 7.60 -11.02 -22.99
N PHE A 345 7.67 -9.69 -23.10
CA PHE A 345 8.93 -8.95 -23.19
C PHE A 345 9.80 -9.19 -21.97
N VAL A 346 9.28 -8.93 -20.77
CA VAL A 346 10.03 -9.12 -19.51
C VAL A 346 10.43 -10.58 -19.32
N ALA A 347 9.53 -11.54 -19.59
CA ALA A 347 9.85 -12.96 -19.46
C ALA A 347 10.99 -13.39 -20.39
N GLY A 348 11.01 -12.92 -21.62
CA GLY A 348 12.09 -13.22 -22.58
C GLY A 348 13.43 -12.65 -22.12
N VAL A 349 13.47 -11.35 -21.80
CA VAL A 349 14.69 -10.67 -21.35
C VAL A 349 15.25 -11.30 -20.09
N LEU A 350 14.40 -11.51 -19.08
CA LEU A 350 14.84 -12.07 -17.79
C LEU A 350 15.26 -13.53 -17.90
N LYS A 351 14.60 -14.32 -18.75
CA LYS A 351 15.02 -15.70 -19.03
C LYS A 351 16.44 -15.74 -19.56
N ASP A 352 16.72 -14.95 -20.60
CA ASP A 352 18.04 -14.95 -21.25
C ASP A 352 19.14 -14.43 -20.31
N ALA A 353 18.90 -13.30 -19.65
CA ALA A 353 19.83 -12.70 -18.72
C ALA A 353 20.10 -13.61 -17.50
N PHE A 354 19.07 -14.20 -16.95
CA PHE A 354 19.21 -15.08 -15.78
C PHE A 354 19.86 -16.42 -16.15
N SER A 355 19.55 -16.98 -17.31
CA SER A 355 20.24 -18.17 -17.81
C SER A 355 21.74 -17.94 -17.98
N LEU A 356 22.13 -16.77 -18.48
CA LEU A 356 23.53 -16.39 -18.58
C LEU A 356 24.18 -16.26 -17.20
N TRP A 357 23.52 -15.56 -16.27
CA TRP A 357 24.00 -15.36 -14.91
C TRP A 357 24.17 -16.69 -14.16
N LEU A 358 23.19 -17.62 -14.24
CA LEU A 358 23.26 -18.95 -13.61
C LEU A 358 24.46 -19.75 -14.09
N ASN A 359 24.83 -19.64 -15.38
CA ASN A 359 25.98 -20.34 -15.93
C ASN A 359 27.33 -19.68 -15.59
N GLN A 360 27.34 -18.37 -15.34
CA GLN A 360 28.52 -17.64 -14.91
C GLN A 360 28.80 -17.77 -13.40
N ASN A 361 27.75 -17.89 -12.59
CA ASN A 361 27.83 -17.90 -11.12
C ASN A 361 27.36 -19.25 -10.54
N VAL A 362 28.03 -20.31 -10.95
CA VAL A 362 27.61 -21.71 -10.70
C VAL A 362 27.38 -22.02 -9.22
N GLN A 363 28.20 -21.48 -8.32
CA GLN A 363 28.07 -21.73 -6.88
C GLN A 363 26.77 -21.13 -6.32
N ASP A 364 26.48 -19.88 -6.65
CA ASP A 364 25.23 -19.21 -6.23
C ASP A 364 24.02 -19.82 -6.92
N ALA A 365 24.14 -20.18 -8.20
CA ALA A 365 23.10 -20.84 -8.96
C ALA A 365 22.73 -22.21 -8.35
N ASP A 366 23.73 -22.96 -7.88
CA ASP A 366 23.52 -24.25 -7.23
C ASP A 366 22.81 -24.10 -5.88
N ARG A 367 23.22 -23.13 -5.05
CA ARG A 367 22.54 -22.79 -3.79
C ARG A 367 21.09 -22.36 -4.04
N LEU A 368 20.86 -21.52 -5.03
CA LEU A 368 19.52 -21.05 -5.39
C LEU A 368 18.64 -22.20 -5.91
N ALA A 369 19.20 -23.10 -6.72
CA ALA A 369 18.50 -24.30 -7.18
C ALA A 369 18.11 -25.21 -6.01
N GLU A 370 18.97 -25.38 -5.02
CA GLU A 370 18.69 -26.16 -3.80
C GLU A 370 17.57 -25.51 -2.98
N MET A 371 17.57 -24.19 -2.84
CA MET A 371 16.48 -23.46 -2.19
C MET A 371 15.15 -23.66 -2.92
N ALA A 372 15.11 -23.51 -4.23
CA ALA A 372 13.91 -23.68 -5.05
C ALA A 372 13.40 -25.13 -4.99
N ILE A 373 14.29 -26.13 -5.05
CA ILE A 373 13.93 -27.54 -4.92
C ILE A 373 13.39 -27.85 -3.52
N SER A 374 14.00 -27.30 -2.47
CA SER A 374 13.54 -27.44 -1.09
C SER A 374 12.14 -26.84 -0.90
N SER A 375 11.89 -25.64 -1.48
CA SER A 375 10.57 -25.03 -1.50
C SER A 375 9.53 -25.90 -2.21
N ALA A 376 9.86 -26.41 -3.41
CA ALA A 376 9.00 -27.34 -4.16
C ALA A 376 8.70 -28.63 -3.37
N GLN A 377 9.69 -29.17 -2.67
CA GLN A 377 9.50 -30.36 -1.82
C GLN A 377 8.59 -30.06 -0.63
N ARG A 378 8.78 -28.91 0.05
CA ARG A 378 7.90 -28.46 1.13
C ARG A 378 6.46 -28.33 0.64
N ARG A 379 6.24 -27.65 -0.50
CA ARG A 379 4.93 -27.50 -1.15
C ARG A 379 4.29 -28.86 -1.48
N LEU A 380 5.04 -29.78 -2.10
CA LEU A 380 4.56 -31.12 -2.45
C LEU A 380 4.25 -31.97 -1.20
N ASN A 381 5.06 -31.83 -0.14
CA ASN A 381 4.82 -32.53 1.13
C ASN A 381 3.62 -31.94 1.86
N ALA A 382 3.44 -30.62 1.84
CA ALA A 382 2.23 -29.98 2.34
C ALA A 382 0.99 -30.45 1.57
N ALA A 383 1.06 -30.50 0.22
CA ALA A 383 -0.03 -31.03 -0.60
C ALA A 383 -0.32 -32.54 -0.35
N LYS A 384 0.69 -33.35 -0.04
CA LYS A 384 0.51 -34.76 0.36
C LYS A 384 -0.09 -34.89 1.77
N LYS A 385 0.24 -33.97 2.70
CA LYS A 385 -0.35 -33.91 4.05
C LYS A 385 -1.82 -33.47 4.05
N VAL A 386 -2.31 -32.86 2.98
CA VAL A 386 -3.73 -32.43 2.82
C VAL A 386 -4.71 -33.62 2.64
N VAL A 387 -4.24 -34.85 2.51
CA VAL A 387 -5.07 -35.99 2.90
C VAL A 387 -5.01 -36.08 4.44
N ARG A 388 -5.80 -35.22 5.10
CA ARG A 388 -5.93 -35.26 6.57
C ARG A 388 -6.30 -36.69 6.96
N LYS A 389 -5.40 -37.40 7.63
CA LYS A 389 -5.81 -38.46 8.55
C LYS A 389 -6.88 -37.83 9.46
N LYS A 390 -8.11 -38.34 9.46
CA LYS A 390 -9.08 -38.02 10.52
C LYS A 390 -8.32 -38.02 11.83
N LEU A 391 -8.36 -36.92 12.56
CA LEU A 391 -7.85 -36.85 13.93
C LEU A 391 -8.61 -37.89 14.75
N VAL A 392 -8.04 -39.07 14.90
CA VAL A 392 -8.63 -40.16 15.68
C VAL A 392 -8.35 -39.99 17.18
N SER A 393 -7.60 -38.95 17.57
CA SER A 393 -7.31 -38.64 18.98
C SER A 393 -6.81 -37.18 19.17
N GLY A 394 -7.59 -36.17 18.75
CA GLY A 394 -7.36 -34.77 19.13
C GLY A 394 -8.48 -34.22 20.01
N PRO A 395 -8.29 -33.17 20.81
CA PRO A 395 -9.38 -32.55 21.54
C PRO A 395 -10.49 -32.15 20.56
N ALA A 396 -11.74 -32.38 20.94
CA ALA A 396 -12.89 -31.97 20.16
C ALA A 396 -12.84 -30.45 19.95
N LEU A 397 -13.13 -29.97 18.74
CA LEU A 397 -13.19 -28.53 18.46
C LEU A 397 -14.17 -27.85 19.44
N PRO A 398 -13.88 -26.60 19.85
CA PRO A 398 -14.76 -25.88 20.78
C PRO A 398 -16.20 -25.84 20.25
N GLY A 399 -17.17 -26.21 21.05
CA GLY A 399 -18.59 -26.28 20.64
C GLY A 399 -19.17 -24.94 20.20
N LYS A 400 -18.55 -23.83 20.61
CA LYS A 400 -18.91 -22.46 20.22
C LYS A 400 -18.30 -22.03 18.87
N LEU A 401 -17.28 -22.76 18.34
CA LEU A 401 -16.67 -22.48 17.05
C LEU A 401 -17.66 -22.77 15.91
N ALA A 402 -17.90 -21.77 15.08
CA ALA A 402 -18.56 -21.95 13.80
C ALA A 402 -17.49 -22.07 12.71
N ASP A 403 -17.07 -23.28 12.40
CA ASP A 403 -15.99 -23.56 11.46
C ASP A 403 -16.37 -23.26 10.00
N CYS A 404 -15.39 -23.07 9.12
CA CYS A 404 -15.56 -22.90 7.68
C CYS A 404 -15.40 -24.22 6.93
N ALA A 405 -15.94 -24.29 5.70
CA ALA A 405 -15.91 -25.49 4.89
C ALA A 405 -14.55 -25.75 4.23
N SER A 406 -13.85 -24.70 3.82
CA SER A 406 -12.56 -24.75 3.15
C SER A 406 -11.44 -25.17 4.10
N GLN A 407 -10.44 -25.86 3.56
CA GLN A 407 -9.19 -26.23 4.25
C GLN A 407 -7.99 -25.56 3.61
N ASN A 408 -8.20 -24.66 2.64
CA ASN A 408 -7.11 -23.92 2.00
C ASN A 408 -6.62 -22.83 2.96
N LEU A 409 -5.42 -23.01 3.51
CA LEU A 409 -4.82 -22.11 4.48
C LEU A 409 -4.69 -20.66 3.94
N GLU A 410 -4.41 -20.49 2.65
CA GLU A 410 -4.29 -19.16 2.04
C GLU A 410 -5.59 -18.34 2.07
N LYS A 411 -6.73 -19.02 2.13
CA LYS A 411 -8.07 -18.38 2.06
C LYS A 411 -8.81 -18.39 3.40
N THR A 412 -8.48 -19.33 4.29
CA THR A 412 -9.21 -19.52 5.53
C THR A 412 -8.88 -18.47 6.57
N GLU A 413 -9.90 -17.99 7.26
CA GLU A 413 -9.82 -16.92 8.25
C GLU A 413 -10.58 -17.31 9.52
N LEU A 414 -9.99 -17.07 10.67
CA LEU A 414 -10.65 -17.23 11.98
C LEU A 414 -10.88 -15.85 12.59
N PHE A 415 -12.13 -15.49 12.81
CA PHE A 415 -12.51 -14.29 13.55
C PHE A 415 -12.71 -14.62 15.02
N LEU A 416 -11.92 -14.02 15.88
CA LEU A 416 -12.08 -14.01 17.33
C LEU A 416 -13.01 -12.83 17.67
N VAL A 417 -14.24 -13.10 18.07
CA VAL A 417 -15.28 -12.08 18.20
C VAL A 417 -15.67 -11.89 19.66
N GLU A 418 -15.75 -10.65 20.11
CA GLU A 418 -16.19 -10.30 21.45
C GLU A 418 -17.66 -10.62 21.67
N GLY A 419 -17.92 -11.49 22.66
CA GLY A 419 -19.27 -11.80 23.15
C GLY A 419 -20.11 -12.68 22.23
N ASP A 420 -21.15 -13.27 22.81
CA ASP A 420 -22.07 -14.15 22.09
C ASP A 420 -23.02 -13.37 21.15
N SER A 421 -23.36 -12.11 21.47
CA SER A 421 -24.24 -11.26 20.65
C SER A 421 -23.59 -10.89 19.33
N ALA A 422 -22.40 -10.28 19.38
CA ALA A 422 -21.63 -9.95 18.17
C ALA A 422 -21.19 -11.22 17.42
N GLY A 423 -20.87 -12.30 18.16
CA GLY A 423 -20.62 -13.60 17.58
C GLY A 423 -21.81 -14.15 16.79
N GLY A 424 -23.05 -13.88 17.21
CA GLY A 424 -24.29 -14.21 16.48
C GLY A 424 -24.40 -13.47 15.16
N SER A 425 -24.20 -12.15 15.16
CA SER A 425 -24.18 -11.30 13.96
C SER A 425 -23.06 -11.71 13.00
N ALA A 426 -21.84 -11.95 13.52
CA ALA A 426 -20.70 -12.40 12.73
C ALA A 426 -20.92 -13.77 12.08
N LYS A 427 -21.55 -14.72 12.79
CA LYS A 427 -21.94 -16.03 12.22
C LYS A 427 -22.92 -15.92 11.05
N GLN A 428 -23.79 -14.91 11.04
CA GLN A 428 -24.70 -14.62 9.93
C GLN A 428 -24.02 -13.85 8.80
N ALA A 429 -23.10 -12.95 9.13
CA ALA A 429 -22.38 -12.09 8.19
C ALA A 429 -21.30 -12.84 7.38
N ARG A 430 -20.70 -13.89 7.96
CA ARG A 430 -19.51 -14.57 7.42
C ARG A 430 -19.73 -15.24 6.07
N ASP A 431 -18.66 -15.39 5.31
CA ASP A 431 -18.61 -16.38 4.25
C ASP A 431 -18.33 -17.77 4.86
N ARG A 432 -19.30 -18.70 4.69
CA ARG A 432 -19.22 -20.03 5.29
C ARG A 432 -18.16 -20.92 4.65
N GLU A 433 -17.68 -20.56 3.48
CA GLU A 433 -16.68 -21.35 2.78
C GLU A 433 -15.31 -21.19 3.42
N TYR A 434 -14.90 -19.96 3.77
CA TYR A 434 -13.53 -19.70 4.27
C TYR A 434 -13.45 -18.90 5.57
N GLN A 435 -14.57 -18.40 6.13
CA GLN A 435 -14.53 -17.66 7.39
C GLN A 435 -15.12 -18.47 8.54
N ALA A 436 -14.33 -18.68 9.58
CA ALA A 436 -14.71 -19.28 10.85
C ALA A 436 -14.90 -18.22 11.92
N ILE A 437 -15.82 -18.44 12.86
CA ILE A 437 -16.14 -17.54 13.97
C ILE A 437 -15.98 -18.26 15.30
N LEU A 438 -15.16 -17.70 16.19
CA LEU A 438 -15.04 -18.13 17.58
C LEU A 438 -15.45 -16.99 18.52
N PRO A 439 -16.66 -17.01 19.09
CA PRO A 439 -17.06 -16.04 20.10
C PRO A 439 -16.27 -16.24 21.40
N LEU A 440 -15.82 -15.15 22.00
CA LEU A 440 -15.13 -15.14 23.29
C LEU A 440 -16.08 -14.66 24.38
N ARG A 441 -16.07 -15.31 25.55
CA ARG A 441 -16.93 -14.92 26.67
C ARG A 441 -16.22 -13.92 27.59
N GLY A 442 -16.41 -12.64 27.29
CA GLY A 442 -15.85 -11.54 28.07
C GLY A 442 -14.33 -11.36 27.88
N LYS A 443 -13.72 -10.64 28.80
CA LYS A 443 -12.28 -10.36 28.76
C LYS A 443 -11.47 -11.62 29.02
N ILE A 444 -10.53 -11.91 28.14
CA ILE A 444 -9.58 -13.02 28.36
C ILE A 444 -8.62 -12.70 29.51
N LEU A 445 -7.97 -13.71 30.02
CA LEU A 445 -6.91 -13.57 31.00
C LEU A 445 -5.81 -12.64 30.46
N ASN A 446 -5.32 -11.72 31.30
CA ASN A 446 -4.08 -11.01 30.97
C ASN A 446 -2.91 -11.98 31.08
N THR A 447 -2.39 -12.39 29.93
CA THR A 447 -1.35 -13.42 29.80
C THR A 447 0.06 -12.87 29.84
N TRP A 448 0.24 -11.54 29.93
CA TRP A 448 1.54 -10.90 29.77
C TRP A 448 2.59 -11.39 30.79
N GLU A 449 2.16 -11.63 32.05
CA GLU A 449 3.03 -12.13 33.11
C GLU A 449 2.82 -13.64 33.42
N VAL A 450 2.07 -14.37 32.58
CA VAL A 450 1.76 -15.80 32.78
C VAL A 450 2.71 -16.64 31.93
N ALA A 451 3.22 -17.74 32.48
CA ALA A 451 4.06 -18.67 31.75
C ALA A 451 3.21 -19.48 30.74
N SER A 452 3.81 -19.84 29.59
CA SER A 452 3.11 -20.46 28.46
C SER A 452 2.48 -21.81 28.78
N ASP A 453 3.04 -22.56 29.73
CA ASP A 453 2.48 -23.82 30.23
C ASP A 453 1.22 -23.63 31.09
N GLN A 454 1.02 -22.42 31.62
CA GLN A 454 -0.10 -22.09 32.50
C GLN A 454 -1.26 -21.38 31.76
N VAL A 455 -0.99 -20.77 30.61
CA VAL A 455 -2.04 -20.00 29.88
C VAL A 455 -3.18 -20.87 29.37
N LEU A 456 -2.91 -22.15 29.06
CA LEU A 456 -3.92 -23.13 28.65
C LEU A 456 -4.89 -23.53 29.78
N GLY A 457 -4.64 -23.11 31.01
CA GLY A 457 -5.59 -23.21 32.12
C GLY A 457 -6.81 -22.32 31.95
N SER A 458 -6.75 -21.29 31.10
CA SER A 458 -7.91 -20.46 30.71
C SER A 458 -8.69 -21.16 29.60
N THR A 459 -9.99 -21.33 29.78
CA THR A 459 -10.89 -21.98 28.82
C THR A 459 -10.87 -21.26 27.46
N GLU A 460 -10.90 -19.92 27.47
CA GLU A 460 -10.90 -19.11 26.26
C GLU A 460 -9.60 -19.28 25.47
N ILE A 461 -8.44 -19.30 26.16
CA ILE A 461 -7.13 -19.45 25.49
C ILE A 461 -6.96 -20.88 25.01
N HIS A 462 -7.39 -21.87 25.78
CA HIS A 462 -7.43 -23.26 25.36
C HIS A 462 -8.29 -23.43 24.10
N ASP A 463 -9.48 -22.83 24.06
CA ASP A 463 -10.37 -22.86 22.90
C ASP A 463 -9.72 -22.20 21.65
N ILE A 464 -8.99 -21.09 21.83
CA ILE A 464 -8.24 -20.43 20.76
C ILE A 464 -7.14 -21.36 20.24
N ALA A 465 -6.32 -21.95 21.12
CA ALA A 465 -5.24 -22.85 20.74
C ALA A 465 -5.77 -24.09 20.00
N VAL A 466 -6.85 -24.71 20.48
CA VAL A 466 -7.51 -25.86 19.83
C VAL A 466 -8.11 -25.45 18.48
N ALA A 467 -8.76 -24.29 18.37
CA ALA A 467 -9.29 -23.79 17.11
C ALA A 467 -8.19 -23.54 16.09
N LEU A 468 -7.08 -22.95 16.51
CA LEU A 468 -5.90 -22.71 15.65
C LEU A 468 -5.19 -24.00 15.26
N GLY A 469 -5.19 -25.02 16.12
CA GLY A 469 -4.42 -26.23 15.98
C GLY A 469 -2.94 -26.06 16.36
N ILE A 470 -2.61 -25.01 17.12
CA ILE A 470 -1.25 -24.64 17.52
C ILE A 470 -1.21 -24.42 19.03
N ASP A 471 -0.22 -25.03 19.67
CA ASP A 471 0.05 -24.79 21.09
C ASP A 471 0.88 -23.53 21.29
N PRO A 472 0.77 -22.84 22.47
CA PRO A 472 1.64 -21.74 22.83
C PRO A 472 3.13 -22.08 22.66
N ASP A 473 3.95 -21.10 22.25
CA ASP A 473 5.39 -21.19 21.99
C ASP A 473 5.82 -22.25 20.95
N ASN A 474 4.88 -22.74 20.17
CA ASN A 474 5.20 -23.68 19.11
C ASN A 474 5.68 -22.94 17.85
N GLU A 475 6.89 -23.26 17.38
CA GLU A 475 7.46 -22.74 16.14
C GLU A 475 6.94 -23.48 14.89
N ASP A 476 6.42 -24.71 15.05
CA ASP A 476 5.87 -25.51 13.95
C ASP A 476 4.41 -25.14 13.67
N LEU A 477 4.17 -24.36 12.64
CA LEU A 477 2.84 -23.97 12.17
C LEU A 477 2.19 -25.00 11.21
N SER A 478 2.77 -26.21 11.05
CA SER A 478 2.27 -27.23 10.13
C SER A 478 0.84 -27.71 10.41
N GLN A 479 0.34 -27.50 11.61
CA GLN A 479 -1.01 -27.86 12.06
C GLN A 479 -1.99 -26.66 12.05
N LEU A 480 -1.52 -25.46 11.64
CA LEU A 480 -2.34 -24.26 11.58
C LEU A 480 -3.57 -24.50 10.70
N ARG A 481 -4.75 -24.12 11.21
CA ARG A 481 -6.04 -24.37 10.56
C ARG A 481 -6.53 -23.19 9.72
N TYR A 482 -6.10 -21.98 10.04
CA TYR A 482 -6.54 -20.75 9.38
C TYR A 482 -5.35 -19.88 9.03
N GLY A 483 -5.30 -19.40 7.78
CA GLY A 483 -4.23 -18.55 7.29
C GLY A 483 -4.26 -17.13 7.83
N LYS A 484 -5.42 -16.68 8.32
CA LYS A 484 -5.56 -15.40 9.02
C LYS A 484 -6.34 -15.57 10.31
N VAL A 485 -5.89 -14.88 11.34
CA VAL A 485 -6.56 -14.75 12.64
C VAL A 485 -6.93 -13.28 12.79
N CYS A 486 -8.22 -12.97 12.75
CA CYS A 486 -8.73 -11.62 12.80
C CYS A 486 -9.36 -11.35 14.17
N ILE A 487 -8.82 -10.41 14.92
CA ILE A 487 -9.38 -9.93 16.18
C ILE A 487 -10.49 -8.95 15.85
N LEU A 488 -11.71 -9.24 16.28
CA LEU A 488 -12.89 -8.41 16.06
C LEU A 488 -13.54 -8.07 17.41
N ALA A 489 -13.28 -6.89 17.88
CA ALA A 489 -13.76 -6.34 19.13
C ALA A 489 -14.58 -5.07 18.87
N ASP A 490 -15.43 -4.71 19.84
CA ASP A 490 -16.21 -3.48 19.82
C ASP A 490 -15.27 -2.26 19.75
N ALA A 491 -15.73 -1.18 19.14
CA ALA A 491 -14.93 0.04 19.03
C ALA A 491 -15.03 0.94 20.28
N ASP A 492 -15.47 0.41 21.39
CA ASP A 492 -15.50 1.08 22.70
C ASP A 492 -14.27 0.75 23.56
N SER A 493 -14.19 1.34 24.75
CA SER A 493 -13.06 1.15 25.69
C SER A 493 -12.88 -0.29 26.14
N ASP A 494 -13.98 -1.06 26.25
CA ASP A 494 -13.93 -2.46 26.67
C ASP A 494 -13.43 -3.35 25.54
N GLY A 495 -13.91 -3.12 24.32
CA GLY A 495 -13.46 -3.84 23.14
C GLY A 495 -11.99 -3.56 22.80
N LEU A 496 -11.54 -2.30 22.91
CA LEU A 496 -10.12 -1.95 22.78
C LEU A 496 -9.24 -2.67 23.82
N HIS A 497 -9.74 -2.82 25.04
CA HIS A 497 -9.03 -3.60 26.07
C HIS A 497 -8.97 -5.09 25.70
N ILE A 498 -10.05 -5.69 25.19
CA ILE A 498 -10.06 -7.09 24.74
C ILE A 498 -9.11 -7.27 23.55
N ALA A 499 -9.12 -6.35 22.59
CA ALA A 499 -8.17 -6.38 21.46
C ALA A 499 -6.72 -6.32 21.95
N THR A 500 -6.42 -5.44 22.92
CA THR A 500 -5.09 -5.33 23.53
C THR A 500 -4.66 -6.63 24.21
N LEU A 501 -5.56 -7.27 24.96
CA LEU A 501 -5.26 -8.55 25.63
C LEU A 501 -5.03 -9.69 24.63
N LEU A 502 -5.76 -9.71 23.51
CA LEU A 502 -5.56 -10.67 22.43
C LEU A 502 -4.25 -10.40 21.67
N CYS A 503 -3.93 -9.14 21.39
CA CYS A 503 -2.61 -8.80 20.83
C CYS A 503 -1.47 -9.26 21.74
N ALA A 504 -1.61 -9.03 23.05
CA ALA A 504 -0.64 -9.50 24.05
C ALA A 504 -0.49 -11.02 24.07
N LEU A 505 -1.61 -11.75 23.98
CA LEU A 505 -1.61 -13.21 23.88
C LEU A 505 -0.80 -13.68 22.68
N PHE A 506 -1.05 -13.11 21.50
CA PHE A 506 -0.34 -13.50 20.28
C PHE A 506 1.14 -13.08 20.29
N LEU A 507 1.45 -11.87 20.69
CA LEU A 507 2.83 -11.39 20.79
C LEU A 507 3.68 -12.22 21.77
N ARG A 508 3.08 -12.65 22.89
CA ARG A 508 3.79 -13.34 23.97
C ARG A 508 3.86 -14.84 23.79
N HIS A 509 2.74 -15.47 23.40
CA HIS A 509 2.57 -16.93 23.43
C HIS A 509 2.42 -17.58 22.04
N PHE A 510 2.22 -16.79 20.99
CA PHE A 510 2.19 -17.27 19.61
C PHE A 510 3.04 -16.37 18.69
N PRO A 511 4.30 -16.07 19.10
CA PRO A 511 5.14 -15.11 18.35
C PRO A 511 5.32 -15.51 16.90
N LYS A 512 5.41 -16.80 16.61
CA LYS A 512 5.57 -17.29 15.24
C LYS A 512 4.39 -16.95 14.33
N LEU A 513 3.15 -16.96 14.84
CA LEU A 513 1.97 -16.51 14.08
C LEU A 513 2.03 -15.02 13.73
N VAL A 514 2.60 -14.21 14.61
CA VAL A 514 2.77 -12.78 14.37
C VAL A 514 3.90 -12.54 13.36
N GLN A 515 5.04 -13.20 13.54
CA GLN A 515 6.20 -13.11 12.63
C GLN A 515 5.87 -13.52 11.19
N ASP A 516 5.08 -14.58 11.03
CA ASP A 516 4.67 -15.08 9.72
C ASP A 516 3.44 -14.33 9.15
N GLY A 517 2.98 -13.27 9.85
CA GLY A 517 1.97 -12.34 9.35
C GLY A 517 0.54 -12.89 9.36
N HIS A 518 0.21 -13.80 10.27
CA HIS A 518 -1.11 -14.44 10.34
C HIS A 518 -2.14 -13.68 11.18
N VAL A 519 -1.72 -12.70 12.01
CA VAL A 519 -2.59 -12.05 13.00
C VAL A 519 -2.97 -10.64 12.55
N TYR A 520 -4.26 -10.32 12.63
CA TYR A 520 -4.82 -9.05 12.20
C TYR A 520 -5.82 -8.51 13.23
N VAL A 521 -5.95 -7.20 13.31
CA VAL A 521 -7.01 -6.51 14.03
C VAL A 521 -7.99 -5.93 13.01
N ALA A 522 -9.25 -6.31 13.11
CA ALA A 522 -10.29 -5.76 12.27
C ALA A 522 -10.74 -4.39 12.81
N MET A 523 -10.96 -3.45 11.92
CA MET A 523 -11.35 -2.08 12.24
C MET A 523 -12.81 -1.84 11.85
N PRO A 524 -13.79 -2.15 12.74
CA PRO A 524 -15.18 -1.84 12.48
C PRO A 524 -15.40 -0.32 12.52
N PRO A 525 -16.32 0.24 11.71
CA PRO A 525 -16.62 1.67 11.75
C PRO A 525 -17.38 2.05 13.02
N LEU A 526 -17.06 3.25 13.55
CA LEU A 526 -17.82 3.87 14.66
C LEU A 526 -19.08 4.58 14.17
N TYR A 527 -19.07 5.06 12.94
CA TYR A 527 -20.16 5.88 12.42
C TYR A 527 -20.68 5.37 11.09
N ARG A 528 -22.01 5.43 10.94
CA ARG A 528 -22.72 5.33 9.68
C ARG A 528 -23.33 6.69 9.36
N ILE A 529 -23.15 7.16 8.15
CA ILE A 529 -23.63 8.46 7.66
C ILE A 529 -24.49 8.18 6.44
N ASP A 530 -25.79 8.44 6.54
CA ASP A 530 -26.74 8.30 5.44
C ASP A 530 -27.04 9.67 4.85
N LEU A 531 -26.91 9.82 3.54
CA LEU A 531 -27.37 10.98 2.80
C LEU A 531 -28.32 10.54 1.69
N GLY A 532 -29.61 10.58 1.97
CA GLY A 532 -30.63 10.07 1.06
C GLY A 532 -30.51 8.54 0.85
N LYS A 533 -29.91 8.11 -0.29
CA LYS A 533 -29.64 6.69 -0.59
C LYS A 533 -28.17 6.31 -0.49
N GLU A 534 -27.29 7.29 -0.34
CA GLU A 534 -25.86 7.06 -0.19
C GLU A 534 -25.55 6.75 1.28
N VAL A 535 -24.71 5.74 1.52
CA VAL A 535 -24.28 5.31 2.85
C VAL A 535 -22.76 5.42 2.90
N PHE A 536 -22.25 6.03 3.96
CA PHE A 536 -20.84 6.15 4.23
C PHE A 536 -20.54 5.61 5.62
N TYR A 537 -19.33 5.09 5.80
CA TYR A 537 -18.85 4.59 7.09
C TYR A 537 -17.58 5.32 7.47
N ALA A 538 -17.43 5.66 8.75
CA ALA A 538 -16.25 6.28 9.31
C ALA A 538 -15.72 5.50 10.52
N LEU A 539 -14.41 5.31 10.59
CA LEU A 539 -13.75 4.60 11.69
C LEU A 539 -13.73 5.43 12.98
N ASP A 540 -13.57 6.73 12.85
CA ASP A 540 -13.38 7.64 13.96
C ASP A 540 -14.08 9.00 13.72
N GLU A 541 -13.92 9.90 14.68
CA GLU A 541 -14.49 11.24 14.62
C GLU A 541 -13.91 12.08 13.47
N ASN A 542 -12.60 11.93 13.20
CA ASN A 542 -11.91 12.68 12.15
C ASN A 542 -12.40 12.29 10.76
N GLU A 543 -12.55 10.97 10.50
CA GLU A 543 -13.15 10.47 9.25
C GLU A 543 -14.61 10.93 9.10
N LYS A 544 -15.37 10.89 10.20
CA LYS A 544 -16.77 11.39 10.19
C LYS A 544 -16.82 12.85 9.81
N GLU A 545 -16.02 13.71 10.42
CA GLU A 545 -15.99 15.14 10.12
C GLU A 545 -15.57 15.39 8.67
N ALA A 546 -14.56 14.69 8.17
CA ALA A 546 -14.12 14.78 6.78
C ALA A 546 -15.25 14.38 5.80
N ILE A 547 -15.99 13.31 6.10
CA ILE A 547 -17.14 12.89 5.30
C ILE A 547 -18.25 13.95 5.36
N LEU A 548 -18.59 14.45 6.54
CA LEU A 548 -19.62 15.48 6.70
C LEU A 548 -19.26 16.77 5.95
N GLU A 549 -18.01 17.19 5.99
CA GLU A 549 -17.54 18.38 5.25
C GLU A 549 -17.68 18.17 3.72
N ARG A 550 -17.31 16.99 3.23
CA ARG A 550 -17.48 16.59 1.82
C ARG A 550 -18.94 16.55 1.37
N LEU A 551 -19.85 16.30 2.30
CA LEU A 551 -21.28 16.22 2.03
C LEU A 551 -22.00 17.58 2.16
N LYS A 552 -21.35 18.63 2.67
CA LYS A 552 -21.91 19.97 2.77
C LYS A 552 -22.38 20.47 1.40
N GLY A 553 -23.64 20.90 1.34
CA GLY A 553 -24.24 21.41 0.11
C GLY A 553 -24.86 20.37 -0.83
N LYS A 554 -24.68 19.07 -0.57
CA LYS A 554 -25.43 18.03 -1.28
C LYS A 554 -26.89 18.00 -0.83
N LYS A 555 -27.82 17.75 -1.77
CA LYS A 555 -29.24 17.62 -1.45
C LYS A 555 -29.54 16.23 -0.89
N GLY A 556 -30.16 16.16 0.28
CA GLY A 556 -30.57 14.91 0.92
C GLY A 556 -30.80 15.10 2.42
N THR A 557 -31.54 14.19 3.03
CA THR A 557 -31.65 14.14 4.50
C THR A 557 -30.40 13.46 5.01
N LEU A 558 -29.60 14.18 5.79
CA LEU A 558 -28.41 13.68 6.45
C LEU A 558 -28.81 13.03 7.78
N ASN A 559 -28.41 11.78 7.99
CA ASN A 559 -28.54 11.08 9.26
C ASN A 559 -27.18 10.49 9.65
N VAL A 560 -26.79 10.67 10.91
CA VAL A 560 -25.53 10.10 11.44
C VAL A 560 -25.89 9.19 12.60
N GLN A 561 -25.51 7.94 12.48
CA GLN A 561 -25.68 6.91 13.51
C GLN A 561 -24.31 6.53 14.06
N ARG A 562 -24.15 6.50 15.38
CA ARG A 562 -22.98 5.96 16.04
C ARG A 562 -23.27 4.52 16.47
N PHE A 563 -22.38 3.59 16.12
CA PHE A 563 -22.41 2.23 16.65
C PHE A 563 -21.70 2.21 18.00
N LYS A 564 -22.36 1.66 19.02
CA LYS A 564 -21.76 1.47 20.34
C LYS A 564 -21.02 0.14 20.44
N GLY A 565 -21.37 -0.81 19.56
CA GLY A 565 -20.71 -2.10 19.47
C GLY A 565 -21.16 -2.89 18.25
N LEU A 566 -20.48 -3.99 17.95
CA LEU A 566 -20.74 -4.89 16.82
C LEU A 566 -22.14 -5.52 16.85
N GLY A 567 -22.70 -5.65 18.06
CA GLY A 567 -24.06 -6.18 18.26
C GLY A 567 -25.16 -5.26 17.77
N GLU A 568 -24.88 -3.98 17.52
CA GLU A 568 -25.81 -2.99 16.95
C GLU A 568 -25.78 -2.97 15.43
N MET A 569 -24.82 -3.64 14.80
CA MET A 569 -24.70 -3.75 13.36
C MET A 569 -25.53 -4.93 12.85
N ASP A 570 -26.33 -4.67 11.82
CA ASP A 570 -26.96 -5.76 11.08
C ASP A 570 -25.90 -6.67 10.42
N PRO A 571 -26.16 -7.99 10.25
CA PRO A 571 -25.20 -8.89 9.62
C PRO A 571 -24.72 -8.44 8.23
N SER A 572 -25.57 -7.76 7.46
CA SER A 572 -25.19 -7.18 6.15
C SER A 572 -24.19 -6.04 6.31
N GLN A 573 -24.40 -5.15 7.28
CA GLN A 573 -23.49 -4.04 7.59
C GLN A 573 -22.16 -4.55 8.09
N LEU A 574 -22.17 -5.51 9.02
CA LEU A 574 -20.96 -6.13 9.54
C LEU A 574 -20.15 -6.85 8.45
N ARG A 575 -20.84 -7.51 7.53
CA ARG A 575 -20.20 -8.11 6.36
C ARG A 575 -19.53 -7.05 5.51
N GLU A 576 -20.27 -6.05 5.05
CA GLU A 576 -19.83 -5.03 4.11
C GLU A 576 -18.66 -4.19 4.66
N THR A 577 -18.66 -3.88 5.96
CA THR A 577 -17.67 -2.98 6.55
C THR A 577 -16.45 -3.68 7.13
N THR A 578 -16.62 -4.93 7.61
CA THR A 578 -15.62 -5.54 8.51
C THR A 578 -15.17 -6.94 8.10
N MET A 579 -16.02 -7.70 7.38
CA MET A 579 -15.71 -9.10 7.08
C MET A 579 -15.42 -9.38 5.60
N ASP A 580 -16.02 -8.63 4.67
CA ASP A 580 -15.77 -8.82 3.23
C ASP A 580 -14.33 -8.44 2.87
N PRO A 581 -13.54 -9.34 2.27
CA PRO A 581 -12.14 -9.06 1.89
C PRO A 581 -11.95 -7.83 1.00
N ASN A 582 -12.98 -7.43 0.25
CA ASN A 582 -12.88 -6.32 -0.71
C ASN A 582 -13.13 -4.94 -0.08
N THR A 583 -13.80 -4.89 1.08
CA THR A 583 -14.29 -3.62 1.66
C THR A 583 -13.82 -3.38 3.08
N ARG A 584 -13.43 -4.45 3.78
CA ARG A 584 -12.96 -4.39 5.17
C ARG A 584 -11.61 -3.71 5.32
N ARG A 585 -11.36 -3.21 6.52
CA ARG A 585 -10.04 -2.72 6.94
C ARG A 585 -9.46 -3.65 8.00
N LEU A 586 -8.30 -4.22 7.71
CA LEU A 586 -7.52 -5.04 8.64
C LEU A 586 -6.17 -4.38 8.87
N VAL A 587 -5.76 -4.31 10.14
CA VAL A 587 -4.40 -3.92 10.53
C VAL A 587 -3.64 -5.17 10.93
N GLN A 588 -2.55 -5.46 10.25
CA GLN A 588 -1.70 -6.60 10.58
C GLN A 588 -0.97 -6.33 11.88
N LEU A 589 -0.99 -7.30 12.79
CA LEU A 589 -0.17 -7.25 14.00
C LEU A 589 1.25 -7.65 13.62
N THR A 590 2.17 -6.73 13.72
CA THR A 590 3.59 -6.95 13.44
C THR A 590 4.41 -6.46 14.63
N TYR A 591 5.56 -7.08 14.86
CA TYR A 591 6.63 -6.47 15.61
C TYR A 591 7.92 -6.73 14.87
N GLU A 592 8.71 -5.69 14.71
CA GLU A 592 9.99 -5.79 14.04
C GLU A 592 11.02 -6.38 15.01
N LEU A 593 11.73 -7.41 14.57
CA LEU A 593 12.85 -8.03 15.30
C LEU A 593 14.17 -7.24 15.12
N GLY A 594 14.10 -5.95 14.69
CA GLY A 594 15.25 -5.04 14.69
C GLY A 594 15.61 -4.60 16.11
N GLU A 595 16.88 -4.36 16.39
CA GLU A 595 17.41 -4.12 17.75
C GLU A 595 16.69 -2.99 18.54
N ASP A 596 15.96 -2.07 17.88
CA ASP A 596 15.28 -0.95 18.55
C ASP A 596 13.74 -0.97 18.48
N GLN A 597 13.09 -1.38 17.37
CA GLN A 597 11.63 -1.21 17.21
C GLN A 597 10.79 -2.33 17.85
N GLY A 598 11.24 -3.57 17.79
CA GLY A 598 10.59 -4.68 18.49
C GLY A 598 10.67 -4.54 19.99
N ALA A 599 11.76 -3.99 20.52
CA ALA A 599 11.92 -3.67 21.92
C ALA A 599 10.93 -2.61 22.39
N GLU A 600 10.66 -1.57 21.60
CA GLU A 600 9.68 -0.52 21.92
C GLU A 600 8.26 -1.07 22.00
N THR A 601 7.85 -1.94 21.08
CA THR A 601 6.52 -2.57 21.13
C THR A 601 6.34 -3.45 22.36
N LEU A 602 7.34 -4.27 22.70
CA LEU A 602 7.30 -5.11 23.89
C LEU A 602 7.35 -4.27 25.18
N GLU A 603 8.15 -3.20 25.22
CA GLU A 603 8.22 -2.26 26.34
C GLU A 603 6.88 -1.53 26.54
N LEU A 604 6.24 -1.09 25.46
CA LEU A 604 4.92 -0.49 25.53
C LEU A 604 3.87 -1.47 26.05
N MET A 605 3.88 -2.71 25.56
CA MET A 605 2.98 -3.75 26.04
C MET A 605 3.24 -4.11 27.51
N ASP A 606 4.51 -4.15 27.93
CA ASP A 606 4.88 -4.35 29.33
C ASP A 606 4.38 -3.20 30.20
N MET A 607 4.59 -1.96 29.79
CA MET A 607 4.08 -0.78 30.47
C MET A 607 2.55 -0.83 30.59
N LEU A 608 1.84 -1.23 29.54
CA LEU A 608 0.37 -1.30 29.53
C LEU A 608 -0.18 -2.44 30.42
N LEU A 609 0.46 -3.61 30.47
CA LEU A 609 -0.13 -4.83 31.00
C LEU A 609 0.53 -5.40 32.25
N ALA A 610 1.81 -5.09 32.50
CA ALA A 610 2.49 -5.60 33.68
C ALA A 610 1.97 -4.96 35.00
N LYS A 611 1.70 -5.77 35.99
CA LYS A 611 1.12 -5.32 37.29
C LYS A 611 1.99 -4.29 38.01
N LYS A 612 3.32 -4.43 37.90
CA LYS A 612 4.29 -3.58 38.60
C LYS A 612 4.44 -2.18 38.00
N ARG A 613 3.91 -1.95 36.79
CA ARG A 613 4.09 -0.70 36.00
C ARG A 613 2.91 0.27 36.08
N ALA A 614 2.13 0.22 37.16
CA ALA A 614 0.95 1.08 37.35
C ALA A 614 1.31 2.58 37.41
N GLU A 615 2.48 2.94 37.96
CA GLU A 615 2.94 4.32 38.02
C GLU A 615 3.39 4.85 36.65
N ASP A 616 4.05 4.00 35.84
CA ASP A 616 4.45 4.32 34.49
C ASP A 616 3.22 4.59 33.61
N ARG A 617 2.16 3.76 33.71
CA ARG A 617 0.88 3.99 33.05
C ARG A 617 0.24 5.32 33.43
N LYS A 618 0.29 5.66 34.73
CA LYS A 618 -0.24 6.93 35.20
C LYS A 618 0.52 8.11 34.60
N ASN A 619 1.84 8.05 34.59
CA ASN A 619 2.69 9.08 34.02
C ASN A 619 2.47 9.19 32.49
N TRP A 620 2.38 8.05 31.80
CA TRP A 620 2.09 8.01 30.36
C TRP A 620 0.74 8.65 30.03
N LEU A 621 -0.32 8.34 30.82
CA LEU A 621 -1.64 8.94 30.65
C LEU A 621 -1.63 10.44 30.94
N GLN A 622 -0.85 10.90 31.91
CA GLN A 622 -0.72 12.33 32.22
C GLN A 622 -0.01 13.09 31.08
N THR A 623 0.93 12.43 30.41
CA THR A 623 1.72 13.04 29.34
C THR A 623 0.98 13.01 27.99
N ASN A 624 0.20 11.97 27.72
CA ASN A 624 -0.43 11.71 26.43
C ASN A 624 -1.97 11.81 26.47
N GLY A 625 -2.56 12.08 27.63
CA GLY A 625 -4.01 12.09 27.81
C GLY A 625 -4.75 13.13 26.96
N ASP A 626 -4.09 14.22 26.61
CA ASP A 626 -4.64 15.25 25.73
C ASP A 626 -4.73 14.81 24.25
N GLN A 627 -4.12 13.67 23.89
CA GLN A 627 -4.17 13.11 22.54
C GLN A 627 -5.33 12.12 22.34
N VAL A 628 -6.02 11.78 23.41
CA VAL A 628 -7.21 10.93 23.33
C VAL A 628 -8.41 11.80 22.99
N ASP A 629 -8.99 11.61 21.81
CA ASP A 629 -10.33 12.10 21.52
C ASP A 629 -11.30 11.44 22.49
N LEU A 630 -11.59 12.14 23.59
CA LEU A 630 -12.67 11.77 24.48
C LEU A 630 -13.98 11.96 23.74
N ALA A 631 -14.37 10.98 22.94
CA ALA A 631 -15.74 10.84 22.47
C ALA A 631 -16.60 10.53 23.70
N VAL A 632 -17.07 11.59 24.36
CA VAL A 632 -18.10 11.53 25.42
C VAL A 632 -19.44 11.21 24.81
#